data_842d323baa326f62a197e63645e5e9e7
#
_entry.id   842d323baa326f62a197e63645e5e9e7
#
_cell.length_a   1.000
_cell.length_b   1.000
_cell.length_c   1.000
_cell.angle_alpha   90.00
_cell.angle_beta   90.00
_cell.angle_gamma   90.00
#
_symmetry.space_group_name_H-M   'P 1'
#
loop_
_entity.id
_entity.type
_entity.pdbx_description
1 polymer ?
#
loop_
_entity_poly.entity_id
_entity_poly.type
_entity_poly.pdbx_seq_one_letter_code
_entity_poly.pdbx_strand_id
1 'polypeptide(L)'
;LRRVLETAIPQGFVDFYAGGALGWDTYCAQTVLDLREEYPCIALHLVLPCSRAEQTARWTEAQKAAYDCIYREADSCEFVSVDYTKDCMRLRNKRLVELADCCVCFCGEPEGRSGTAQTVRMARQKGIPVINLAL
;
A
#
# COMPACT_ATOMS: atom_id res chain seq x y z
N LEU A 1 -6.27 -12.26 2.43
CA LEU A 1 -6.12 -11.11 1.53
C LEU A 1 -6.60 -11.42 0.10
N ARG A 2 -6.10 -12.49 -0.50
CA ARG A 2 -6.45 -12.86 -1.87
C ARG A 2 -7.96 -12.94 -2.08
N ARG A 3 -8.69 -13.61 -1.18
CA ARG A 3 -10.14 -13.76 -1.27
C ARG A 3 -10.87 -12.41 -1.20
N VAL A 4 -10.37 -11.50 -0.36
CA VAL A 4 -10.95 -10.16 -0.24
C VAL A 4 -10.81 -9.42 -1.57
N LEU A 5 -9.63 -9.46 -2.19
CA LEU A 5 -9.40 -8.80 -3.47
C LEU A 5 -10.20 -9.43 -4.60
N GLU A 6 -10.28 -10.77 -4.64
CA GLU A 6 -11.09 -11.49 -5.63
C GLU A 6 -12.59 -11.15 -5.54
N THR A 7 -13.06 -10.87 -4.32
CA THR A 7 -14.45 -10.42 -4.10
C THR A 7 -14.64 -8.96 -4.54
N ALA A 8 -13.62 -8.13 -4.33
CA ALA A 8 -13.68 -6.70 -4.66
C ALA A 8 -13.63 -6.43 -6.18
N ILE A 9 -12.85 -7.21 -6.92
CA ILE A 9 -12.64 -6.98 -8.36
C ILE A 9 -13.97 -6.97 -9.14
N PRO A 10 -14.87 -7.95 -8.99
CA PRO A 10 -16.16 -7.91 -9.69
C PRO A 10 -17.06 -6.75 -9.29
N GLN A 11 -16.82 -6.14 -8.14
CA GLN A 11 -17.56 -4.96 -7.67
C GLN A 11 -17.05 -3.66 -8.28
N GLY A 12 -15.98 -3.72 -9.10
CA GLY A 12 -15.43 -2.54 -9.76
C GLY A 12 -14.16 -1.98 -9.12
N PHE A 13 -13.61 -2.62 -8.09
CA PHE A 13 -12.33 -2.23 -7.52
C PHE A 13 -11.21 -2.78 -8.39
N VAL A 14 -10.67 -1.95 -9.25
CA VAL A 14 -9.65 -2.37 -10.23
C VAL A 14 -8.32 -1.64 -10.06
N ASP A 15 -8.30 -0.55 -9.32
CA ASP A 15 -7.07 0.20 -9.03
C ASP A 15 -6.68 -0.05 -7.58
N PHE A 16 -5.50 -0.67 -7.39
CA PHE A 16 -4.99 -1.03 -6.07
C PHE A 16 -3.75 -0.21 -5.75
N TYR A 17 -3.73 0.40 -4.56
CA TYR A 17 -2.68 1.30 -4.12
C TYR A 17 -1.92 0.69 -2.95
N ALA A 18 -0.59 0.71 -3.00
CA ALA A 18 0.27 0.22 -1.94
C ALA A 18 1.38 1.22 -1.63
N GLY A 19 1.80 1.26 -0.37
CA GLY A 19 2.74 2.27 0.12
C GLY A 19 4.22 1.90 0.04
N GLY A 20 4.56 0.69 -0.36
CA GLY A 20 5.94 0.27 -0.57
C GLY A 20 6.74 -0.04 0.69
N ALA A 21 6.13 -0.05 1.88
CA ALA A 21 6.81 -0.42 3.11
C ALA A 21 7.06 -1.93 3.18
N LEU A 22 8.03 -2.32 4.02
CA LEU A 22 8.27 -3.73 4.29
C LEU A 22 7.06 -4.39 4.95
N GLY A 23 6.92 -5.68 4.75
CA GLY A 23 5.87 -6.49 5.37
C GLY A 23 4.55 -6.42 4.62
N TRP A 24 3.52 -5.83 5.23
CA TRP A 24 2.16 -5.83 4.69
C TRP A 24 2.05 -5.22 3.30
N ASP A 25 2.68 -4.06 3.07
CA ASP A 25 2.64 -3.40 1.76
C ASP A 25 3.27 -4.26 0.67
N THR A 26 4.41 -4.88 0.96
CA THR A 26 5.09 -5.79 0.04
C THR A 26 4.20 -6.99 -0.28
N TYR A 27 3.59 -7.58 0.74
CA TYR A 27 2.69 -8.73 0.57
C TYR A 27 1.47 -8.35 -0.27
N CYS A 28 0.87 -7.20 0.00
CA CYS A 28 -0.28 -6.71 -0.77
C CYS A 28 0.07 -6.46 -2.23
N ALA A 29 1.18 -5.78 -2.49
CA ALA A 29 1.63 -5.49 -3.84
C ALA A 29 1.89 -6.78 -4.64
N GLN A 30 2.56 -7.75 -4.04
CA GLN A 30 2.81 -9.06 -4.65
C GLN A 30 1.50 -9.78 -4.98
N THR A 31 0.53 -9.74 -4.06
CA THR A 31 -0.77 -10.38 -4.25
C THR A 31 -1.52 -9.75 -5.43
N VAL A 32 -1.49 -8.43 -5.55
CA VAL A 32 -2.10 -7.72 -6.69
C VAL A 32 -1.43 -8.11 -8.00
N LEU A 33 -0.09 -8.17 -8.02
CA LEU A 33 0.65 -8.58 -9.21
C LEU A 33 0.32 -10.01 -9.63
N ASP A 34 0.19 -10.93 -8.67
CA ASP A 34 -0.21 -12.32 -8.95
C ASP A 34 -1.63 -12.36 -9.50
N LEU A 35 -2.56 -11.63 -8.91
CA LEU A 35 -3.95 -11.57 -9.37
C LEU A 35 -4.09 -10.93 -10.75
N ARG A 36 -3.20 -10.02 -11.11
CA ARG A 36 -3.23 -9.38 -12.44
C ARG A 36 -3.07 -10.39 -13.57
N GLU A 37 -2.39 -11.52 -13.31
CA GLU A 37 -2.26 -12.61 -14.28
C GLU A 37 -3.64 -13.22 -14.62
N GLU A 38 -4.53 -13.32 -13.62
CA GLU A 38 -5.89 -13.86 -13.80
C GLU A 38 -6.91 -12.78 -14.15
N TYR A 39 -6.68 -11.55 -13.69
CA TYR A 39 -7.58 -10.41 -13.87
C TYR A 39 -6.83 -9.26 -14.54
N PRO A 40 -6.65 -9.31 -15.87
CA PRO A 40 -5.82 -8.30 -16.58
C PRO A 40 -6.33 -6.86 -16.47
N CYS A 41 -7.56 -6.68 -16.01
CA CYS A 41 -8.17 -5.35 -15.86
C CYS A 41 -7.68 -4.59 -14.63
N ILE A 42 -7.00 -5.27 -13.67
CA ILE A 42 -6.55 -4.59 -12.46
C ILE A 42 -5.17 -3.95 -12.65
N ALA A 43 -4.90 -2.93 -11.85
CA ALA A 43 -3.63 -2.19 -11.87
C ALA A 43 -3.09 -2.01 -10.45
N LEU A 44 -1.77 -2.05 -10.33
CA LEU A 44 -1.06 -1.75 -9.09
C LEU A 44 -0.42 -0.36 -9.20
N HIS A 45 -0.74 0.49 -8.23
CA HIS A 45 -0.19 1.84 -8.12
C HIS A 45 0.60 1.95 -6.81
N LEU A 46 1.83 2.43 -6.90
CA LEU A 46 2.66 2.65 -5.71
C LEU A 46 2.61 4.13 -5.32
N VAL A 47 2.44 4.38 -4.03
CA VAL A 47 2.57 5.69 -3.43
C VAL A 47 3.68 5.61 -2.40
N LEU A 48 4.85 6.15 -2.74
CA LEU A 48 6.08 5.96 -1.98
C LEU A 48 6.41 7.21 -1.17
N PRO A 49 7.00 7.05 0.03
CA PRO A 49 7.27 8.20 0.92
C PRO A 49 8.40 9.08 0.42
N CYS A 50 9.44 8.50 -0.15
CA CYS A 50 10.65 9.21 -0.60
C CYS A 50 11.41 8.38 -1.62
N SER A 51 12.58 8.86 -2.06
CA SER A 51 13.41 8.17 -3.04
C SER A 51 13.80 6.77 -2.57
N ARG A 52 14.07 5.87 -3.53
CA ARG A 52 14.50 4.51 -3.25
C ARG A 52 15.76 4.49 -2.36
N ALA A 53 16.74 5.31 -2.69
CA ALA A 53 18.01 5.33 -1.97
C ALA A 53 17.81 5.62 -0.47
N GLU A 54 16.95 6.57 -0.14
CA GLU A 54 16.69 6.91 1.26
C GLU A 54 15.75 5.94 1.95
N GLN A 55 14.70 5.51 1.26
CA GLN A 55 13.74 4.57 1.85
C GLN A 55 14.38 3.23 2.18
N THR A 56 15.24 2.72 1.30
CA THR A 56 15.81 1.36 1.42
C THR A 56 17.21 1.34 2.03
N ALA A 57 17.71 2.47 2.53
CA ALA A 57 19.10 2.61 2.98
C ALA A 57 19.55 1.53 3.99
N ARG A 58 18.65 1.07 4.85
CA ARG A 58 18.93 0.07 5.88
C ARG A 58 18.31 -1.30 5.60
N TRP A 59 17.79 -1.51 4.40
CA TRP A 59 17.18 -2.77 4.02
C TRP A 59 18.24 -3.78 3.59
N THR A 60 17.93 -5.07 3.70
CA THR A 60 18.77 -6.15 3.17
C THR A 60 18.73 -6.15 1.65
N GLU A 61 19.71 -6.81 1.03
CA GLU A 61 19.73 -6.94 -0.43
C GLU A 61 18.49 -7.67 -0.97
N ALA A 62 18.01 -8.69 -0.24
CA ALA A 62 16.78 -9.40 -0.62
C ALA A 62 15.56 -8.48 -0.57
N GLN A 63 15.46 -7.62 0.44
CA GLN A 63 14.37 -6.66 0.57
C GLN A 63 14.41 -5.61 -0.54
N LYS A 64 15.60 -5.11 -0.87
CA LYS A 64 15.80 -4.18 -1.99
C LYS A 64 15.43 -4.83 -3.32
N ALA A 65 15.78 -6.09 -3.52
CA ALA A 65 15.42 -6.80 -4.75
C ALA A 65 13.91 -6.96 -4.89
N ALA A 66 13.21 -7.25 -3.82
CA ALA A 66 11.75 -7.33 -3.82
C ALA A 66 11.12 -5.97 -4.14
N TYR A 67 11.63 -4.89 -3.54
CA TYR A 67 11.21 -3.52 -3.85
C TYR A 67 11.37 -3.23 -5.35
N ASP A 68 12.55 -3.52 -5.89
CA ASP A 68 12.86 -3.24 -7.30
C ASP A 68 11.97 -4.02 -8.25
N CYS A 69 11.67 -5.27 -7.92
CA CYS A 69 10.76 -6.10 -8.71
C CYS A 69 9.34 -5.51 -8.74
N ILE A 70 8.81 -5.16 -7.58
CA ILE A 70 7.47 -4.56 -7.46
C ILE A 70 7.43 -3.21 -8.19
N TYR A 71 8.45 -2.37 -8.00
CA TYR A 71 8.55 -1.07 -8.65
C TYR A 71 8.51 -1.20 -10.18
N ARG A 72 9.27 -2.16 -10.72
CA ARG A 72 9.34 -2.39 -12.16
C ARG A 72 8.01 -2.90 -12.73
N GLU A 73 7.30 -3.76 -11.98
CA GLU A 73 6.04 -4.36 -12.43
C GLU A 73 4.81 -3.49 -12.17
N ALA A 74 4.90 -2.47 -11.34
CA ALA A 74 3.78 -1.59 -11.02
C ALA A 74 3.34 -0.80 -12.26
N ASP A 75 2.04 -0.52 -12.33
CA ASP A 75 1.45 0.23 -13.43
C ASP A 75 1.70 1.73 -13.29
N SER A 76 1.85 2.23 -12.08
CA SER A 76 2.24 3.62 -11.81
C SER A 76 2.95 3.74 -10.48
N CYS A 77 3.64 4.86 -10.30
CA CYS A 77 4.33 5.17 -9.07
C CYS A 77 4.38 6.69 -8.87
N GLU A 78 4.09 7.14 -7.65
CA GLU A 78 4.34 8.53 -7.26
C GLU A 78 5.11 8.57 -5.95
N PHE A 79 5.91 9.62 -5.78
CA PHE A 79 6.66 9.90 -4.57
C PHE A 79 6.08 11.15 -3.91
N VAL A 80 5.75 11.08 -2.62
CA VAL A 80 5.21 12.26 -1.92
C VAL A 80 6.31 13.24 -1.53
N SER A 81 7.56 12.77 -1.46
CA SER A 81 8.74 13.59 -1.18
C SER A 81 9.94 13.03 -1.95
N VAL A 82 10.89 13.89 -2.33
CA VAL A 82 12.15 13.42 -2.92
C VAL A 82 13.06 12.88 -1.82
N ASP A 83 13.24 13.66 -0.77
CA ASP A 83 14.10 13.30 0.36
C ASP A 83 13.29 12.71 1.51
N TYR A 84 13.96 11.92 2.36
CA TYR A 84 13.36 11.45 3.60
C TYR A 84 13.16 12.66 4.52
N THR A 85 11.92 12.87 4.93
CA THR A 85 11.55 13.92 5.87
C THR A 85 10.85 13.32 7.07
N LYS A 86 10.75 14.08 8.16
CA LYS A 86 10.06 13.64 9.37
C LYS A 86 8.61 13.25 9.10
N ASP A 87 7.96 13.90 8.13
CA ASP A 87 6.54 13.72 7.82
C ASP A 87 6.26 12.87 6.58
N CYS A 88 7.28 12.41 5.84
CA CYS A 88 7.04 11.79 4.55
C CYS A 88 6.16 10.52 4.64
N MET A 89 6.31 9.74 5.72
CA MET A 89 5.48 8.54 5.93
C MET A 89 4.02 8.91 6.17
N ARG A 90 3.76 9.94 6.95
CA ARG A 90 2.41 10.43 7.21
C ARG A 90 1.77 10.98 5.95
N LEU A 91 2.53 11.74 5.17
CA LEU A 91 2.06 12.29 3.89
C LEU A 91 1.73 11.18 2.89
N ARG A 92 2.54 10.12 2.85
CA ARG A 92 2.27 8.94 2.02
C ARG A 92 0.96 8.27 2.45
N ASN A 93 0.77 8.05 3.75
CA ASN A 93 -0.45 7.45 4.28
C ASN A 93 -1.68 8.30 3.95
N LYS A 94 -1.57 9.61 4.10
CA LYS A 94 -2.63 10.56 3.72
C LYS A 94 -2.97 10.45 2.24
N ARG A 95 -1.94 10.39 1.38
CA ARG A 95 -2.15 10.27 -0.07
C ARG A 95 -2.85 8.97 -0.46
N LEU A 96 -2.46 7.85 0.16
CA LEU A 96 -3.13 6.57 -0.06
C LEU A 96 -4.63 6.67 0.22
N VAL A 97 -4.99 7.27 1.36
CA VAL A 97 -6.39 7.43 1.74
C VAL A 97 -7.12 8.38 0.80
N GLU A 98 -6.48 9.46 0.36
CA GLU A 98 -7.08 10.38 -0.61
C GLU A 98 -7.48 9.69 -1.91
N LEU A 99 -6.68 8.74 -2.37
CA LEU A 99 -6.89 8.02 -3.62
C LEU A 99 -7.88 6.85 -3.49
N ALA A 100 -8.13 6.36 -2.28
CA ALA A 100 -8.84 5.12 -2.04
C ALA A 100 -10.34 5.30 -1.81
N ASP A 101 -11.10 4.29 -2.22
CA ASP A 101 -12.53 4.14 -1.91
C ASP A 101 -12.77 3.04 -0.89
N CYS A 102 -11.75 2.25 -0.56
CA CYS A 102 -11.78 1.19 0.45
C CYS A 102 -10.36 0.97 0.97
N CYS A 103 -10.23 0.66 2.24
CA CYS A 103 -8.95 0.37 2.87
C CYS A 103 -8.93 -1.08 3.34
N VAL A 104 -7.95 -1.85 2.88
CA VAL A 104 -7.69 -3.21 3.38
C VAL A 104 -6.39 -3.17 4.18
N CYS A 105 -6.45 -3.57 5.43
CA CYS A 105 -5.31 -3.47 6.33
C CYS A 105 -5.15 -4.71 7.21
N PHE A 106 -4.00 -4.80 7.87
CA PHE A 106 -3.73 -5.77 8.92
C PHE A 106 -3.25 -4.98 10.13
N CYS A 107 -4.15 -4.65 11.04
CA CYS A 107 -3.87 -3.76 12.17
C CYS A 107 -4.41 -4.35 13.46
N GLY A 108 -3.52 -4.88 14.30
CA GLY A 108 -3.90 -5.50 15.59
C GLY A 108 -4.38 -4.47 16.62
N GLU A 109 -3.91 -3.22 16.52
CA GLU A 109 -4.24 -2.15 17.46
C GLU A 109 -4.69 -0.88 16.71
N PRO A 110 -5.95 -0.84 16.22
CA PRO A 110 -6.45 0.32 15.45
C PRO A 110 -6.43 1.65 16.23
N GLU A 111 -6.48 1.56 17.56
CA GLU A 111 -6.42 2.74 18.44
C GLU A 111 -4.99 3.10 18.84
N GLY A 112 -4.00 2.35 18.33
CA GLY A 112 -2.58 2.53 18.65
C GLY A 112 -1.93 3.67 17.88
N ARG A 113 -0.58 3.72 17.99
CA ARG A 113 0.25 4.80 17.41
C ARG A 113 1.03 4.39 16.16
N SER A 114 0.82 3.19 15.65
CA SER A 114 1.52 2.73 14.44
C SER A 114 1.10 3.53 13.20
N GLY A 115 1.93 3.48 12.17
CA GLY A 115 1.58 4.07 10.88
C GLY A 115 0.32 3.44 10.27
N THR A 116 0.12 2.13 10.47
CA THR A 116 -1.09 1.44 10.03
C THR A 116 -2.32 1.95 10.76
N ALA A 117 -2.23 2.12 12.09
CA ALA A 117 -3.33 2.68 12.88
C ALA A 117 -3.66 4.11 12.43
N GLN A 118 -2.65 4.91 12.12
CA GLN A 118 -2.85 6.26 11.57
C GLN A 118 -3.63 6.21 10.26
N THR A 119 -3.25 5.32 9.35
CA THR A 119 -3.93 5.16 8.06
C THR A 119 -5.38 4.73 8.26
N VAL A 120 -5.64 3.80 9.19
CA VAL A 120 -7.00 3.37 9.54
C VAL A 120 -7.85 4.53 10.03
N ARG A 121 -7.30 5.37 10.92
CA ARG A 121 -8.01 6.56 11.41
C ARG A 121 -8.33 7.54 10.28
N MET A 122 -7.38 7.78 9.39
CA MET A 122 -7.59 8.65 8.22
C MET A 122 -8.69 8.10 7.30
N ALA A 123 -8.71 6.80 7.06
CA ALA A 123 -9.72 6.14 6.24
C ALA A 123 -11.12 6.28 6.88
N ARG A 124 -11.22 6.09 8.19
CA ARG A 124 -12.46 6.26 8.94
C ARG A 124 -12.96 7.71 8.89
N GLN A 125 -12.05 8.68 9.01
CA GLN A 125 -12.39 10.10 8.90
C GLN A 125 -12.93 10.46 7.51
N LYS A 126 -12.37 9.86 6.48
CA LYS A 126 -12.86 10.02 5.10
C LYS A 126 -14.23 9.36 4.90
N GLY A 127 -14.58 8.37 5.72
CA GLY A 127 -15.84 7.64 5.62
C GLY A 127 -15.80 6.46 4.65
N ILE A 128 -14.62 5.99 4.25
CA ILE A 128 -14.50 4.82 3.40
C ILE A 128 -14.48 3.53 4.24
N PRO A 129 -14.96 2.41 3.67
CA PRO A 129 -14.92 1.14 4.36
C PRO A 129 -13.50 0.70 4.71
N VAL A 130 -13.33 0.10 5.88
CA VAL A 130 -12.06 -0.47 6.34
C VAL A 130 -12.27 -1.95 6.58
N ILE A 131 -11.50 -2.78 5.86
CA ILE A 131 -11.47 -4.24 6.05
C ILE A 131 -10.18 -4.57 6.76
N ASN A 132 -10.27 -4.89 8.05
CA ASN A 132 -9.11 -5.20 8.88
C ASN A 132 -9.00 -6.72 9.05
N LEU A 133 -7.98 -7.30 8.42
CA LEU A 133 -7.77 -8.75 8.40
C LEU A 133 -7.12 -9.28 9.70
N ALA A 134 -6.72 -8.40 10.61
CA ALA A 134 -6.17 -8.79 11.92
C ALA A 134 -7.25 -9.00 12.99
N LEU A 135 -8.48 -8.59 12.71
CA LEU A 135 -9.58 -8.66 13.68
C LEU A 135 -10.62 -9.70 13.31
#